data_c30bd8a703f17b30fb28738420b681bb
#
_entry.id   c30bd8a703f17b30fb28738420b681bb
#
_cell.length_a   1.000
_cell.length_b   1.000
_cell.length_c   1.000
_cell.angle_alpha   90.00
_cell.angle_beta   90.00
_cell.angle_gamma   90.00
#
_symmetry.space_group_name_H-M   'P 1'
#
loop_
_entity.id
_entity.type
_entity.pdbx_description
1 polymer ?
#
loop_
_entity_poly.entity_id
_entity_poly.type
_entity_poly.pdbx_seq_one_letter_code
_entity_poly.pdbx_strand_id
1 'polypeptide(L)'
;MIPRTTDAGLILRKAVEKDIPLILNFIKALAEYEHMSDKVLASEETIRKTLFGETPYAEVILAELEKKAVGFALFFHNYSTFVSKPGLYLEDIFVYPDYRGKGIGKLMMKYLAKLAIEKDCGRFEWSCLTWNQPSLEFYKSLGAKTMDDWVTLRVDGKNLLKLAESF
;
A
#
# COMPACT_ATOMS: atom_id res chain seq x y z
N MET A 1 -12.83 -13.35 0.45
CA MET A 1 -11.39 -13.67 0.22
C MET A 1 -10.93 -14.54 1.38
N ILE A 2 -10.43 -15.75 1.11
CA ILE A 2 -10.05 -16.74 2.12
C ILE A 2 -8.67 -16.35 2.68
N PRO A 3 -8.49 -16.29 4.01
CA PRO A 3 -7.17 -16.09 4.61
C PRO A 3 -6.19 -17.12 4.07
N ARG A 4 -5.01 -16.66 3.64
CA ARG A 4 -3.94 -17.58 3.24
C ARG A 4 -3.00 -17.78 4.40
N THR A 5 -2.89 -19.01 4.83
CA THR A 5 -1.96 -19.44 5.87
C THR A 5 -0.74 -20.08 5.23
N THR A 6 0.46 -19.74 5.68
CA THR A 6 1.69 -20.47 5.36
C THR A 6 1.95 -21.52 6.43
N ASP A 7 2.84 -22.47 6.16
CA ASP A 7 3.28 -23.49 7.14
C ASP A 7 3.86 -22.89 8.43
N ALA A 8 4.30 -21.61 8.38
CA ALA A 8 4.81 -20.87 9.52
C ALA A 8 3.73 -20.10 10.32
N GLY A 9 2.42 -20.35 10.08
CA GLY A 9 1.33 -19.68 10.79
C GLY A 9 1.12 -18.20 10.41
N LEU A 10 1.74 -17.73 9.31
CA LEU A 10 1.53 -16.39 8.77
C LEU A 10 0.24 -16.36 7.96
N ILE A 11 -0.65 -15.43 8.29
CA ILE A 11 -1.94 -15.24 7.64
C ILE A 11 -1.99 -13.88 6.95
N LEU A 12 -2.46 -13.84 5.70
CA LEU A 12 -2.85 -12.60 5.04
C LEU A 12 -4.37 -12.50 5.03
N ARG A 13 -4.91 -11.40 5.51
CA ARG A 13 -6.35 -11.13 5.47
C ARG A 13 -6.66 -9.69 5.07
N LYS A 14 -7.85 -9.48 4.55
CA LYS A 14 -8.38 -8.13 4.35
C LYS A 14 -8.62 -7.48 5.72
N ALA A 15 -8.30 -6.20 5.83
CA ALA A 15 -8.65 -5.42 7.00
C ALA A 15 -10.16 -5.19 7.06
N VAL A 16 -10.68 -5.06 8.27
CA VAL A 16 -12.07 -4.71 8.57
C VAL A 16 -12.09 -3.45 9.44
N GLU A 17 -13.24 -2.84 9.61
CA GLU A 17 -13.38 -1.55 10.31
C GLU A 17 -12.75 -1.53 11.72
N LYS A 18 -12.85 -2.64 12.46
CA LYS A 18 -12.20 -2.76 13.78
C LYS A 18 -10.67 -2.68 13.76
N ASP A 19 -10.06 -2.82 12.59
CA ASP A 19 -8.61 -2.73 12.42
C ASP A 19 -8.11 -1.28 12.22
N ILE A 20 -9.00 -0.28 12.21
CA ILE A 20 -8.64 1.12 12.02
C ILE A 20 -7.49 1.58 12.93
N PRO A 21 -7.48 1.29 14.25
CA PRO A 21 -6.35 1.66 15.10
C PRO A 21 -5.03 1.00 14.68
N LEU A 22 -5.07 -0.24 14.19
CA LEU A 22 -3.89 -0.95 13.68
C LEU A 22 -3.39 -0.29 12.39
N ILE A 23 -4.29 0.05 11.47
CA ILE A 23 -3.94 0.73 10.21
C ILE A 23 -3.26 2.07 10.52
N LEU A 24 -3.83 2.88 11.41
CA LEU A 24 -3.24 4.15 11.82
C LEU A 24 -1.84 3.98 12.44
N ASN A 25 -1.65 2.95 13.25
CA ASN A 25 -0.34 2.64 13.84
C ASN A 25 0.68 2.24 12.76
N PHE A 26 0.29 1.46 11.75
CA PHE A 26 1.16 1.13 10.62
C PHE A 26 1.54 2.36 9.80
N ILE A 27 0.59 3.25 9.51
CA ILE A 27 0.85 4.53 8.79
C ILE A 27 1.87 5.35 9.57
N LYS A 28 1.71 5.50 10.88
CA LYS A 28 2.66 6.24 11.72
C LYS A 28 4.06 5.59 11.74
N ALA A 29 4.13 4.26 11.85
CA ALA A 29 5.39 3.53 11.85
C ALA A 29 6.12 3.60 10.49
N LEU A 30 5.38 3.59 9.39
CA LEU A 30 5.93 3.82 8.05
C LEU A 30 6.46 5.24 7.91
N ALA A 31 5.69 6.24 8.32
CA ALA A 31 6.10 7.64 8.27
C ALA A 31 7.35 7.92 9.13
N GLU A 32 7.48 7.26 10.27
CA GLU A 32 8.71 7.31 11.08
C GLU A 32 9.90 6.70 10.32
N TYR A 33 9.72 5.54 9.72
CA TYR A 33 10.76 4.90 8.89
C TYR A 33 11.19 5.77 7.71
N GLU A 34 10.26 6.51 7.11
CA GLU A 34 10.49 7.40 5.96
C GLU A 34 10.92 8.82 6.38
N HIS A 35 11.07 9.11 7.67
CA HIS A 35 11.40 10.44 8.20
C HIS A 35 10.36 11.51 7.84
N MET A 36 9.08 11.14 7.83
CA MET A 36 7.93 11.99 7.44
C MET A 36 6.84 12.04 8.52
N SER A 37 7.16 11.78 9.78
CA SER A 37 6.16 11.73 10.86
C SER A 37 5.37 13.05 11.02
N ASP A 38 5.98 14.17 10.71
CA ASP A 38 5.37 15.50 10.70
C ASP A 38 4.29 15.70 9.64
N LYS A 39 4.25 14.83 8.63
CA LYS A 39 3.30 14.89 7.52
C LYS A 39 2.04 14.04 7.73
N VAL A 40 1.99 13.25 8.80
CA VAL A 40 0.84 12.39 9.07
C VAL A 40 -0.33 13.19 9.61
N LEU A 41 -1.34 13.38 8.77
CA LEU A 41 -2.63 14.00 9.11
C LEU A 41 -3.75 12.97 9.29
N ALA A 42 -3.45 11.69 9.09
CA ALA A 42 -4.42 10.60 9.19
C ALA A 42 -4.96 10.48 10.62
N SER A 43 -6.27 10.26 10.72
CA SER A 43 -6.99 9.99 11.96
C SER A 43 -7.88 8.76 11.79
N GLU A 44 -8.32 8.16 12.89
CA GLU A 44 -9.27 7.04 12.83
C GLU A 44 -10.57 7.42 12.12
N GLU A 45 -11.03 8.66 12.30
CA GLU A 45 -12.22 9.20 11.65
C GLU A 45 -12.04 9.28 10.13
N THR A 46 -10.92 9.84 9.65
CA THR A 46 -10.66 9.94 8.21
C THR A 46 -10.45 8.56 7.59
N ILE A 47 -9.76 7.64 8.27
CA ILE A 47 -9.59 6.25 7.82
C ILE A 47 -10.95 5.55 7.70
N ARG A 48 -11.82 5.69 8.72
CA ARG A 48 -13.18 5.14 8.69
C ARG A 48 -13.95 5.60 7.46
N LYS A 49 -14.00 6.90 7.25
CA LYS A 49 -14.72 7.51 6.13
C LYS A 49 -14.18 7.07 4.76
N THR A 50 -12.86 7.00 4.62
CA THR A 50 -12.22 6.82 3.30
C THR A 50 -11.94 5.36 2.94
N LEU A 51 -11.76 4.47 3.91
CA LEU A 51 -11.48 3.06 3.65
C LEU A 51 -12.65 2.12 3.97
N PHE A 52 -13.60 2.56 4.82
CA PHE A 52 -14.72 1.73 5.27
C PHE A 52 -16.09 2.39 5.09
N GLY A 53 -16.15 3.58 4.47
CA GLY A 53 -17.40 4.26 4.12
C GLY A 53 -18.12 3.60 2.93
N GLU A 54 -19.17 4.25 2.45
CA GLU A 54 -20.01 3.74 1.33
C GLU A 54 -19.20 3.51 0.05
N THR A 55 -18.23 4.38 -0.23
CA THR A 55 -17.34 4.27 -1.40
C THR A 55 -15.88 4.28 -0.94
N PRO A 56 -15.31 3.11 -0.63
CA PRO A 56 -13.91 3.02 -0.23
C PRO A 56 -12.97 3.45 -1.37
N TYR A 57 -11.99 4.30 -1.06
CA TYR A 57 -11.00 4.74 -2.04
C TYR A 57 -9.81 3.78 -2.17
N ALA A 58 -9.58 2.95 -1.16
CA ALA A 58 -8.50 1.97 -1.15
C ALA A 58 -8.88 0.75 -0.29
N GLU A 59 -8.11 -0.31 -0.44
CA GLU A 59 -8.23 -1.54 0.33
C GLU A 59 -6.96 -1.79 1.14
N VAL A 60 -7.10 -2.47 2.27
CA VAL A 60 -5.96 -2.82 3.14
C VAL A 60 -5.93 -4.33 3.38
N ILE A 61 -4.74 -4.90 3.27
CA ILE A 61 -4.44 -6.25 3.78
C ILE A 61 -3.51 -6.17 4.98
N LEU A 62 -3.71 -7.06 5.92
CA LEU A 62 -2.87 -7.24 7.10
C LEU A 62 -2.16 -8.59 7.02
N ALA A 63 -0.90 -8.60 7.41
CA ALA A 63 -0.12 -9.80 7.65
C ALA A 63 -0.10 -10.07 9.16
N GLU A 64 -0.61 -11.22 9.56
CA GLU A 64 -0.68 -11.64 10.97
C GLU A 64 0.21 -12.86 11.20
N LEU A 65 1.05 -12.78 12.22
CA LEU A 65 1.84 -13.88 12.73
C LEU A 65 1.44 -14.10 14.19
N GLU A 66 1.06 -15.33 14.55
CA GLU A 66 0.62 -15.67 15.92
C GLU A 66 -0.49 -14.72 16.44
N LYS A 67 -1.45 -14.41 15.61
CA LYS A 67 -2.56 -13.47 15.90
C LYS A 67 -2.15 -12.00 16.10
N LYS A 68 -0.90 -11.64 15.86
CA LYS A 68 -0.40 -10.28 15.94
C LYS A 68 -0.23 -9.72 14.53
N ALA A 69 -0.80 -8.56 14.25
CA ALA A 69 -0.57 -7.86 12.99
C ALA A 69 0.88 -7.35 12.94
N VAL A 70 1.66 -7.82 11.98
CA VAL A 70 3.10 -7.55 11.85
C VAL A 70 3.46 -6.81 10.57
N GLY A 71 2.50 -6.70 9.65
CA GLY A 71 2.65 -5.94 8.41
C GLY A 71 1.31 -5.55 7.82
N PHE A 72 1.33 -4.54 6.96
CA PHE A 72 0.16 -4.09 6.22
C PHE A 72 0.55 -3.70 4.78
N ALA A 73 -0.43 -3.72 3.89
CA ALA A 73 -0.34 -3.07 2.59
C ALA A 73 -1.66 -2.38 2.27
N LEU A 74 -1.58 -1.14 1.76
CA LEU A 74 -2.70 -0.35 1.29
C LEU A 74 -2.58 -0.18 -0.22
N PHE A 75 -3.66 -0.45 -0.95
CA PHE A 75 -3.66 -0.44 -2.41
C PHE A 75 -5.02 -0.02 -2.97
N PHE A 76 -5.01 0.44 -4.21
CA PHE A 76 -6.20 0.84 -4.95
C PHE A 76 -6.03 0.52 -6.44
N HIS A 77 -7.02 0.85 -7.26
CA HIS A 77 -6.93 0.63 -8.71
C HIS A 77 -6.78 1.96 -9.44
N ASN A 78 -5.75 2.06 -10.27
CA ASN A 78 -5.63 3.08 -11.31
C ASN A 78 -6.11 2.50 -12.67
N TYR A 79 -5.93 3.24 -13.75
CA TYR A 79 -6.36 2.80 -15.07
C TYR A 79 -5.31 3.12 -16.12
N SER A 80 -5.08 2.21 -17.04
CA SER A 80 -4.24 2.42 -18.21
C SER A 80 -5.08 2.57 -19.47
N THR A 81 -5.06 3.75 -20.05
CA THR A 81 -5.76 4.02 -21.31
C THR A 81 -5.15 3.24 -22.47
N PHE A 82 -3.83 3.01 -22.46
CA PHE A 82 -3.15 2.33 -23.57
C PHE A 82 -3.52 0.86 -23.70
N VAL A 83 -3.73 0.16 -22.58
CA VAL A 83 -4.16 -1.24 -22.61
C VAL A 83 -5.62 -1.42 -22.25
N SER A 84 -6.33 -0.34 -21.93
CA SER A 84 -7.75 -0.31 -21.56
C SER A 84 -8.10 -1.28 -20.41
N LYS A 85 -7.22 -1.32 -19.39
CA LYS A 85 -7.37 -2.18 -18.21
C LYS A 85 -7.09 -1.41 -16.93
N PRO A 86 -7.69 -1.85 -15.79
CA PRO A 86 -7.26 -1.36 -14.49
C PRO A 86 -5.80 -1.75 -14.23
N GLY A 87 -5.13 -0.98 -13.41
CA GLY A 87 -3.88 -1.33 -12.77
C GLY A 87 -4.11 -1.50 -11.28
N LEU A 88 -3.40 -2.40 -10.62
CA LEU A 88 -3.32 -2.40 -9.17
C LEU A 88 -2.18 -1.48 -8.76
N TYR A 89 -2.47 -0.47 -7.94
CA TYR A 89 -1.47 0.45 -7.41
C TYR A 89 -1.32 0.24 -5.91
N LEU A 90 -0.12 -0.12 -5.49
CA LEU A 90 0.25 -0.24 -4.09
C LEU A 90 0.74 1.13 -3.59
N GLU A 91 -0.03 1.73 -2.68
CA GLU A 91 0.36 3.00 -2.04
C GLU A 91 1.44 2.75 -1.00
N ASP A 92 1.16 1.85 -0.04
CA ASP A 92 2.05 1.57 1.07
C ASP A 92 2.21 0.07 1.31
N ILE A 93 3.42 -0.34 1.68
CA ILE A 93 3.71 -1.65 2.25
C ILE A 93 4.72 -1.50 3.39
N PHE A 94 4.40 -2.06 4.54
CA PHE A 94 5.29 -2.00 5.69
C PHE A 94 5.24 -3.30 6.49
N VAL A 95 6.40 -3.70 6.99
CA VAL A 95 6.58 -4.79 7.95
C VAL A 95 7.43 -4.26 9.10
N TYR A 96 6.97 -4.46 10.32
CA TYR A 96 7.74 -4.04 11.51
C TYR A 96 9.16 -4.63 11.47
N PRO A 97 10.19 -3.87 11.86
CA PRO A 97 11.60 -4.27 11.77
C PRO A 97 11.89 -5.66 12.31
N ASP A 98 11.37 -6.01 13.50
CA ASP A 98 11.58 -7.30 14.18
C ASP A 98 11.04 -8.51 13.40
N TYR A 99 10.20 -8.27 12.41
CA TYR A 99 9.57 -9.29 11.56
C TYR A 99 10.10 -9.30 10.13
N ARG A 100 11.04 -8.40 9.80
CA ARG A 100 11.69 -8.39 8.47
C ARG A 100 12.60 -9.61 8.29
N GLY A 101 12.99 -9.88 7.04
CA GLY A 101 13.83 -11.04 6.70
C GLY A 101 13.11 -12.41 6.72
N LYS A 102 11.84 -12.45 7.17
CA LYS A 102 11.03 -13.68 7.27
C LYS A 102 10.12 -13.92 6.06
N GLY A 103 10.33 -13.20 4.97
CA GLY A 103 9.55 -13.36 3.72
C GLY A 103 8.17 -12.74 3.72
N ILE A 104 7.75 -12.01 4.78
CA ILE A 104 6.40 -11.43 4.92
C ILE A 104 6.09 -10.44 3.79
N GLY A 105 6.99 -9.47 3.54
CA GLY A 105 6.84 -8.51 2.45
C GLY A 105 6.73 -9.20 1.09
N LYS A 106 7.55 -10.21 0.84
CA LYS A 106 7.48 -11.02 -0.39
C LYS A 106 6.16 -11.73 -0.55
N LEU A 107 5.61 -12.27 0.54
CA LEU A 107 4.29 -12.94 0.51
C LEU A 107 3.17 -11.93 0.20
N MET A 108 3.20 -10.74 0.81
CA MET A 108 2.23 -9.67 0.51
C MET A 108 2.30 -9.24 -0.95
N MET A 109 3.50 -9.01 -1.49
CA MET A 109 3.69 -8.67 -2.92
C MET A 109 3.14 -9.76 -3.85
N LYS A 110 3.44 -11.03 -3.57
CA LYS A 110 2.90 -12.17 -4.34
C LYS A 110 1.37 -12.24 -4.27
N TYR A 111 0.79 -11.96 -3.11
CA TYR A 111 -0.65 -11.93 -2.94
C TYR A 111 -1.28 -10.82 -3.78
N LEU A 112 -0.73 -9.60 -3.75
CA LEU A 112 -1.21 -8.46 -4.55
C LEU A 112 -1.04 -8.71 -6.05
N ALA A 113 0.07 -9.30 -6.48
CA ALA A 113 0.27 -9.69 -7.87
C ALA A 113 -0.78 -10.71 -8.33
N LYS A 114 -1.10 -11.72 -7.49
CA LYS A 114 -2.18 -12.66 -7.77
C LYS A 114 -3.53 -11.95 -7.85
N LEU A 115 -3.82 -11.04 -6.93
CA LEU A 115 -5.05 -10.24 -6.94
C LEU A 115 -5.16 -9.40 -8.22
N ALA A 116 -4.06 -8.80 -8.68
CA ALA A 116 -4.01 -8.06 -9.93
C ALA A 116 -4.39 -8.94 -11.14
N ILE A 117 -3.89 -10.18 -11.19
CA ILE A 117 -4.25 -11.16 -12.23
C ILE A 117 -5.73 -11.55 -12.13
N GLU A 118 -6.23 -11.86 -10.93
CA GLU A 118 -7.63 -12.25 -10.69
C GLU A 118 -8.63 -11.13 -11.08
N LYS A 119 -8.18 -9.87 -11.00
CA LYS A 119 -8.97 -8.67 -11.38
C LYS A 119 -8.70 -8.20 -12.81
N ASP A 120 -8.01 -8.98 -13.62
CA ASP A 120 -7.61 -8.65 -15.01
C ASP A 120 -6.88 -7.30 -15.13
N CYS A 121 -6.06 -6.94 -14.13
CA CYS A 121 -5.25 -5.74 -14.19
C CYS A 121 -4.14 -5.88 -15.23
N GLY A 122 -3.90 -4.82 -16.00
CA GLY A 122 -2.83 -4.77 -17.01
C GLY A 122 -1.44 -4.53 -16.44
N ARG A 123 -1.35 -4.11 -15.17
CA ARG A 123 -0.09 -3.78 -14.48
C ARG A 123 -0.26 -3.81 -12.95
N PHE A 124 0.86 -3.94 -12.27
CA PHE A 124 0.99 -3.76 -10.83
C PHE A 124 2.11 -2.76 -10.58
N GLU A 125 1.81 -1.63 -9.98
CA GLU A 125 2.71 -0.48 -9.82
C GLU A 125 2.78 0.01 -8.37
N TRP A 126 3.89 0.64 -8.04
CA TRP A 126 4.11 1.34 -6.77
C TRP A 126 5.25 2.34 -6.92
N SER A 127 5.37 3.25 -5.95
CA SER A 127 6.50 4.16 -5.82
C SER A 127 7.43 3.71 -4.69
N CYS A 128 8.69 4.09 -4.79
CA CYS A 128 9.69 3.86 -3.74
C CYS A 128 10.58 5.08 -3.64
N LEU A 129 10.91 5.49 -2.42
CA LEU A 129 11.84 6.59 -2.19
C LEU A 129 13.23 6.25 -2.74
N THR A 130 13.82 7.17 -3.47
CA THR A 130 15.09 6.95 -4.19
C THR A 130 16.26 6.60 -3.27
N TRP A 131 16.24 7.04 -2.03
CA TRP A 131 17.26 6.70 -1.03
C TRP A 131 17.07 5.31 -0.41
N ASN A 132 15.88 4.68 -0.54
CA ASN A 132 15.55 3.40 0.10
C ASN A 132 16.11 2.22 -0.72
N GLN A 133 17.45 2.12 -0.79
CA GLN A 133 18.13 1.08 -1.54
C GLN A 133 17.73 -0.35 -1.17
N PRO A 134 17.55 -0.71 0.13
CA PRO A 134 17.10 -2.06 0.48
C PRO A 134 15.76 -2.43 -0.15
N SER A 135 14.80 -1.48 -0.19
CA SER A 135 13.50 -1.71 -0.81
C SER A 135 13.61 -1.76 -2.34
N LEU A 136 14.42 -0.91 -2.96
CA LEU A 136 14.66 -0.94 -4.40
C LEU A 136 15.26 -2.28 -4.85
N GLU A 137 16.26 -2.80 -4.13
CA GLU A 137 16.86 -4.11 -4.40
C GLU A 137 15.86 -5.24 -4.21
N PHE A 138 15.05 -5.18 -3.15
CA PHE A 138 13.97 -6.13 -2.91
C PHE A 138 12.98 -6.15 -4.08
N TYR A 139 12.50 -5.01 -4.56
CA TYR A 139 11.56 -4.95 -5.67
C TYR A 139 12.18 -5.43 -6.99
N LYS A 140 13.42 -5.06 -7.28
CA LYS A 140 14.16 -5.58 -8.44
C LYS A 140 14.27 -7.11 -8.40
N SER A 141 14.48 -7.70 -7.22
CA SER A 141 14.52 -9.15 -7.04
C SER A 141 13.18 -9.85 -7.34
N LEU A 142 12.07 -9.09 -7.33
CA LEU A 142 10.75 -9.58 -7.72
C LEU A 142 10.44 -9.39 -9.21
N GLY A 143 11.38 -8.81 -9.98
CA GLY A 143 11.22 -8.53 -11.41
C GLY A 143 10.65 -7.15 -11.72
N ALA A 144 10.57 -6.23 -10.74
CA ALA A 144 10.15 -4.86 -10.97
C ALA A 144 11.20 -4.09 -11.80
N LYS A 145 10.70 -3.18 -12.64
CA LYS A 145 11.52 -2.25 -13.43
C LYS A 145 11.19 -0.82 -13.00
N THR A 146 12.19 0.04 -12.94
CA THR A 146 12.01 1.48 -12.75
C THR A 146 11.43 2.12 -14.01
N MET A 147 10.57 3.13 -13.82
CA MET A 147 9.94 3.89 -14.91
C MET A 147 10.61 5.26 -15.01
N ASP A 148 11.89 5.26 -15.44
CA ASP A 148 12.78 6.42 -15.33
C ASP A 148 12.39 7.58 -16.27
N ASP A 149 11.57 7.33 -17.30
CA ASP A 149 11.07 8.35 -18.22
C ASP A 149 9.88 9.16 -17.65
N TRP A 150 9.39 8.82 -16.45
CA TRP A 150 8.21 9.45 -15.84
C TRP A 150 8.59 10.21 -14.58
N VAL A 151 8.00 11.39 -14.43
CA VAL A 151 8.05 12.16 -13.19
C VAL A 151 6.64 12.30 -12.60
N THR A 152 6.53 12.14 -11.31
CA THR A 152 5.27 12.40 -10.59
C THR A 152 5.12 13.88 -10.35
N LEU A 153 4.02 14.47 -10.79
CA LEU A 153 3.65 15.86 -10.51
C LEU A 153 2.50 15.88 -9.51
N ARG A 154 2.53 16.83 -8.56
CA ARG A 154 1.53 16.96 -7.51
C ARG A 154 1.11 18.42 -7.34
N VAL A 155 -0.18 18.62 -7.20
CA VAL A 155 -0.76 19.88 -6.72
C VAL A 155 -1.57 19.56 -5.47
N ASP A 156 -1.26 20.21 -4.36
CA ASP A 156 -1.92 19.97 -3.08
C ASP A 156 -2.14 21.28 -2.29
N GLY A 157 -2.78 21.16 -1.13
CA GLY A 157 -3.00 22.26 -0.19
C GLY A 157 -3.59 23.50 -0.85
N LYS A 158 -3.01 24.67 -0.57
CA LYS A 158 -3.48 25.98 -1.08
C LYS A 158 -3.41 26.07 -2.62
N ASN A 159 -2.44 25.39 -3.25
CA ASN A 159 -2.31 25.43 -4.70
C ASN A 159 -3.44 24.65 -5.39
N LEU A 160 -3.91 23.56 -4.79
CA LEU A 160 -5.06 22.80 -5.29
C LEU A 160 -6.34 23.66 -5.23
N LEU A 161 -6.57 24.35 -4.10
CA LEU A 161 -7.70 25.29 -3.97
C LEU A 161 -7.64 26.39 -5.04
N LYS A 162 -6.47 27.03 -5.17
CA LYS A 162 -6.26 28.11 -6.13
C LYS A 162 -6.48 27.66 -7.59
N LEU A 163 -6.06 26.45 -7.92
CA LEU A 163 -6.29 25.89 -9.26
C LEU A 163 -7.78 25.63 -9.50
N ALA A 164 -8.51 25.14 -8.51
CA ALA A 164 -9.96 24.90 -8.60
C ALA A 164 -10.76 26.21 -8.71
N GLU A 165 -10.37 27.26 -7.99
CA GLU A 165 -11.02 28.59 -8.04
C GLU A 165 -10.87 29.29 -9.41
N SER A 166 -9.92 28.85 -10.23
CA SER A 166 -9.70 29.40 -11.58
C SER A 166 -10.64 28.83 -12.65
N PHE A 167 -11.50 27.85 -12.31
CA PHE A 167 -12.52 27.27 -13.17
C PHE A 167 -13.80 28.09 -13.13
#